data_a6dda2588241b2463b0ac37d9ce138d6
#
_entry.id   a6dda2588241b2463b0ac37d9ce138d6
#
_cell.length_a   1.000
_cell.length_b   1.000
_cell.length_c   1.000
_cell.angle_alpha   90.00
_cell.angle_beta   90.00
_cell.angle_gamma   90.00
#
_symmetry.space_group_name_H-M   'P 1'
#
loop_
_entity.id
_entity.type
_entity.pdbx_description
1 polymer ?
#
loop_
_entity_poly.entity_id
_entity_poly.type
_entity_poly.pdbx_seq_one_letter_code
_entity_poly.pdbx_strand_id
1 'polypeptide(L)'
;GANPTDFGAGKTFNLANRAGNYMMTGNWTVMGTLVNPSGSQLKINGYTLSLATLTGAGTLTGSTTSSLVIAGADGGNFGNINFTSGGGMLKSFTLNRSGAGGAATIGTALSVHDVLTISNGALNTGGKLKLKSTATNTARVAPLMGSINGNVTVERYIPARRAWRLINAPVGGNQTVNQAWQEGVNTASADPAPGFGTHITGGTSVNGFDQGAQSSASLKSFTAVGALQNVTSTNTALVANKPYMLFVRGDRSVSLAGTTVPANNTTLRAT
;
A
#
# COMPACT_ATOMS: atom_id res chain seq x y z
N GLY A 1 -32.89 9.49 -6.28
CA GLY A 1 -33.07 8.40 -7.23
C GLY A 1 -32.77 7.08 -6.60
N ALA A 2 -33.45 6.02 -7.00
CA ALA A 2 -33.17 4.67 -6.48
C ALA A 2 -31.72 4.27 -6.76
N ASN A 3 -31.06 3.63 -5.79
CA ASN A 3 -29.75 3.04 -6.01
C ASN A 3 -29.85 2.00 -7.14
N PRO A 4 -28.94 2.00 -8.12
CA PRO A 4 -28.88 0.93 -9.09
C PRO A 4 -28.43 -0.35 -8.40
N THR A 5 -29.38 -1.16 -8.00
CA THR A 5 -29.12 -2.40 -7.29
C THR A 5 -28.71 -3.55 -8.21
N ASP A 6 -29.02 -3.45 -9.51
CA ASP A 6 -28.61 -4.43 -10.52
C ASP A 6 -28.71 -3.84 -11.93
N PHE A 7 -27.56 -3.51 -12.51
CA PHE A 7 -27.43 -3.21 -13.94
C PHE A 7 -26.74 -4.42 -14.61
N GLY A 8 -27.55 -5.33 -15.16
CA GLY A 8 -27.07 -6.54 -15.85
C GLY A 8 -26.16 -6.24 -17.06
N ALA A 9 -25.56 -7.31 -17.59
CA ALA A 9 -24.74 -7.25 -18.79
C ALA A 9 -25.49 -6.61 -19.97
N GLY A 10 -24.79 -5.83 -20.79
CA GLY A 10 -25.38 -5.11 -21.95
C GLY A 10 -26.15 -3.83 -21.58
N LYS A 11 -26.31 -3.47 -20.32
CA LYS A 11 -26.94 -2.23 -19.90
C LYS A 11 -25.89 -1.15 -19.65
N THR A 12 -26.22 0.10 -19.94
CA THR A 12 -25.37 1.26 -19.67
C THR A 12 -26.00 2.10 -18.57
N PHE A 13 -25.24 2.35 -17.51
CA PHE A 13 -25.57 3.31 -16.47
C PHE A 13 -24.70 4.55 -16.66
N ASN A 14 -25.29 5.61 -17.14
CA ASN A 14 -24.59 6.86 -17.38
C ASN A 14 -24.82 7.81 -16.19
N LEU A 15 -23.74 8.24 -15.55
CA LEU A 15 -23.76 9.35 -14.59
C LEU A 15 -23.96 10.67 -15.36
N ALA A 16 -25.06 10.73 -16.10
CA ALA A 16 -25.34 11.62 -17.18
C ALA A 16 -25.05 13.10 -16.93
N ASN A 17 -24.43 13.72 -17.93
CA ASN A 17 -24.64 15.12 -18.38
C ASN A 17 -24.57 16.26 -17.34
N ARG A 18 -24.17 16.01 -16.14
CA ARG A 18 -23.89 17.03 -15.14
C ARG A 18 -22.46 16.81 -14.64
N ALA A 19 -21.55 17.68 -15.00
CA ALA A 19 -20.35 17.86 -14.23
C ALA A 19 -20.77 17.98 -12.76
N GLY A 20 -20.43 16.99 -11.92
CA GLY A 20 -20.94 16.98 -10.56
C GLY A 20 -20.40 15.83 -9.71
N ASN A 21 -20.62 15.98 -8.42
CA ASN A 21 -20.29 14.97 -7.43
C ASN A 21 -21.49 14.04 -7.21
N TYR A 22 -21.31 12.77 -7.56
CA TYR A 22 -22.28 11.72 -7.26
C TYR A 22 -21.86 11.00 -6.00
N MET A 23 -22.78 10.66 -5.14
CA MET A 23 -22.52 9.95 -3.90
C MET A 23 -23.41 8.72 -3.81
N MET A 24 -22.80 7.58 -3.58
CA MET A 24 -23.53 6.35 -3.35
C MET A 24 -24.22 6.41 -1.98
N THR A 25 -25.45 5.91 -1.94
CA THR A 25 -26.27 5.78 -0.71
C THR A 25 -26.59 4.32 -0.38
N GLY A 26 -25.94 3.38 -1.08
CA GLY A 26 -26.01 1.94 -0.91
C GLY A 26 -24.98 1.26 -1.81
N ASN A 27 -24.91 -0.06 -1.76
CA ASN A 27 -24.05 -0.84 -2.65
C ASN A 27 -24.57 -0.76 -4.10
N TRP A 28 -23.64 -0.63 -5.04
CA TRP A 28 -23.94 -0.63 -6.47
C TRP A 28 -23.29 -1.84 -7.15
N THR A 29 -24.07 -2.52 -8.00
CA THR A 29 -23.59 -3.59 -8.87
C THR A 29 -23.91 -3.25 -10.32
N VAL A 30 -22.91 -2.90 -11.11
CA VAL A 30 -23.02 -2.54 -12.51
C VAL A 30 -22.24 -3.54 -13.35
N MET A 31 -22.92 -4.63 -13.76
CA MET A 31 -22.34 -5.67 -14.62
C MET A 31 -22.39 -5.33 -16.11
N GLY A 32 -22.99 -4.21 -16.46
CA GLY A 32 -22.86 -3.58 -17.77
C GLY A 32 -21.77 -2.51 -17.75
N THR A 33 -22.05 -1.37 -18.41
CA THR A 33 -21.14 -0.22 -18.48
C THR A 33 -21.56 0.89 -17.53
N LEU A 34 -20.66 1.30 -16.63
CA LEU A 34 -20.75 2.57 -15.92
C LEU A 34 -20.01 3.64 -16.72
N VAL A 35 -20.72 4.71 -17.11
CA VAL A 35 -20.13 5.88 -17.75
C VAL A 35 -19.94 6.97 -16.70
N ASN A 36 -18.69 7.31 -16.39
CA ASN A 36 -18.31 8.39 -15.48
C ASN A 36 -17.61 9.50 -16.30
N PRO A 37 -18.34 10.52 -16.76
CA PRO A 37 -17.82 11.50 -17.70
C PRO A 37 -16.74 12.40 -17.09
N SER A 38 -15.94 13.03 -17.94
CA SER A 38 -14.93 14.00 -17.51
C SER A 38 -15.53 15.10 -16.64
N GLY A 39 -14.82 15.52 -15.61
CA GLY A 39 -15.29 16.51 -14.64
C GLY A 39 -16.29 15.98 -13.61
N SER A 40 -16.71 14.73 -13.69
CA SER A 40 -17.54 14.10 -12.67
C SER A 40 -16.72 13.27 -11.68
N GLN A 41 -17.25 13.15 -10.47
CA GLN A 41 -16.69 12.38 -9.38
C GLN A 41 -17.76 11.45 -8.79
N LEU A 42 -17.46 10.15 -8.71
CA LEU A 42 -18.32 9.20 -8.01
C LEU A 42 -17.71 8.88 -6.64
N LYS A 43 -18.41 9.27 -5.57
CA LYS A 43 -18.04 8.96 -4.19
C LYS A 43 -18.65 7.62 -3.78
N ILE A 44 -17.82 6.64 -3.46
CA ILE A 44 -18.25 5.30 -3.01
C ILE A 44 -18.85 5.36 -1.60
N ASN A 45 -18.42 6.33 -0.78
CA ASN A 45 -19.07 6.72 0.47
C ASN A 45 -19.27 5.56 1.48
N GLY A 46 -18.26 4.70 1.62
CA GLY A 46 -18.30 3.59 2.58
C GLY A 46 -19.03 2.33 2.09
N TYR A 47 -19.61 2.36 0.91
CA TYR A 47 -20.31 1.23 0.30
C TYR A 47 -19.39 0.39 -0.59
N THR A 48 -19.95 -0.65 -1.18
CA THR A 48 -19.29 -1.48 -2.20
C THR A 48 -19.75 -1.07 -3.59
N LEU A 49 -18.78 -0.73 -4.45
CA LEU A 49 -18.99 -0.52 -5.88
C LEU A 49 -18.46 -1.73 -6.65
N SER A 50 -19.35 -2.45 -7.34
CA SER A 50 -18.99 -3.59 -8.19
C SER A 50 -19.19 -3.22 -9.66
N LEU A 51 -18.13 -3.34 -10.48
CA LEU A 51 -18.10 -2.90 -11.87
C LEU A 51 -17.59 -4.01 -12.79
N ALA A 52 -18.23 -4.17 -13.97
CA ALA A 52 -17.67 -4.93 -15.08
C ALA A 52 -16.97 -4.02 -16.09
N THR A 53 -17.50 -2.85 -16.37
CA THR A 53 -16.89 -1.88 -17.31
C THR A 53 -17.08 -0.46 -16.76
N LEU A 54 -15.99 0.33 -16.84
CA LEU A 54 -15.99 1.75 -16.53
C LEU A 54 -15.47 2.52 -17.74
N THR A 55 -16.21 3.52 -18.20
CA THR A 55 -15.81 4.41 -19.28
C THR A 55 -15.92 5.87 -18.88
N GLY A 56 -15.29 6.74 -19.67
CA GLY A 56 -15.21 8.16 -19.37
C GLY A 56 -13.97 8.52 -18.55
N ALA A 57 -13.69 9.81 -18.42
CA ALA A 57 -12.52 10.37 -17.75
C ALA A 57 -12.81 10.92 -16.35
N GLY A 58 -13.95 10.59 -15.78
CA GLY A 58 -14.31 10.95 -14.41
C GLY A 58 -13.51 10.16 -13.39
N THR A 59 -13.55 10.59 -12.13
CA THR A 59 -12.79 10.00 -11.05
C THR A 59 -13.68 9.33 -10.01
N LEU A 60 -13.10 8.37 -9.28
CA LEU A 60 -13.71 7.77 -8.11
C LEU A 60 -13.19 8.45 -6.84
N THR A 61 -13.95 8.42 -5.77
CA THR A 61 -13.50 8.76 -4.43
C THR A 61 -13.93 7.67 -3.47
N GLY A 62 -12.96 7.02 -2.88
CA GLY A 62 -13.16 6.03 -1.83
C GLY A 62 -12.87 6.59 -0.45
N SER A 63 -12.96 5.72 0.54
CA SER A 63 -12.61 5.94 1.94
C SER A 63 -12.07 4.65 2.55
N THR A 64 -11.61 4.70 3.79
CA THR A 64 -11.14 3.52 4.54
C THR A 64 -12.25 2.49 4.83
N THR A 65 -13.49 2.81 4.54
CA THR A 65 -14.65 1.92 4.67
C THR A 65 -15.26 1.51 3.32
N SER A 66 -14.82 2.12 2.20
CA SER A 66 -15.29 1.84 0.85
C SER A 66 -14.65 0.59 0.26
N SER A 67 -15.41 -0.18 -0.52
CA SER A 67 -14.91 -1.35 -1.25
C SER A 67 -15.11 -1.20 -2.76
N LEU A 68 -14.14 -1.64 -3.55
CA LEU A 68 -14.23 -1.69 -5.00
C LEU A 68 -14.01 -3.13 -5.49
N VAL A 69 -14.92 -3.59 -6.33
CA VAL A 69 -14.85 -4.88 -6.99
C VAL A 69 -14.85 -4.68 -8.50
N ILE A 70 -13.79 -5.09 -9.16
CA ILE A 70 -13.72 -5.16 -10.62
C ILE A 70 -13.97 -6.61 -11.01
N ALA A 71 -15.10 -6.89 -11.62
CA ALA A 71 -15.52 -8.23 -12.00
C ALA A 71 -15.92 -8.27 -13.48
N GLY A 72 -16.28 -9.44 -13.96
CA GLY A 72 -16.80 -9.66 -15.31
C GLY A 72 -16.00 -10.70 -16.08
N ALA A 73 -16.74 -11.58 -16.75
CA ALA A 73 -16.18 -12.64 -17.57
C ALA A 73 -15.76 -12.17 -18.98
N ASP A 74 -16.16 -10.95 -19.34
CA ASP A 74 -16.02 -10.41 -20.70
C ASP A 74 -14.58 -10.06 -21.07
N GLY A 75 -13.63 -10.77 -20.57
CA GLY A 75 -12.22 -10.73 -20.89
C GLY A 75 -11.70 -9.39 -21.41
N GLY A 76 -10.52 -9.05 -21.10
CA GLY A 76 -9.92 -7.83 -21.56
C GLY A 76 -9.57 -6.86 -20.45
N ASN A 77 -8.83 -5.83 -20.84
CA ASN A 77 -8.35 -4.82 -19.93
C ASN A 77 -9.49 -3.90 -19.47
N PHE A 78 -9.72 -3.80 -18.15
CA PHE A 78 -10.67 -2.85 -17.58
C PHE A 78 -10.24 -1.39 -17.83
N GLY A 79 -8.95 -1.15 -18.05
CA GLY A 79 -8.38 0.17 -18.20
C GLY A 79 -7.93 0.77 -16.88
N ASN A 80 -7.84 2.10 -16.86
CA ASN A 80 -7.34 2.84 -15.71
C ASN A 80 -8.44 3.07 -14.66
N ILE A 81 -8.09 2.80 -13.41
CA ILE A 81 -8.89 3.17 -12.25
C ILE A 81 -8.32 4.48 -11.70
N ASN A 82 -9.05 5.57 -11.87
CA ASN A 82 -8.62 6.90 -11.46
C ASN A 82 -9.41 7.38 -10.24
N PHE A 83 -8.69 7.78 -9.21
CA PHE A 83 -9.25 8.42 -8.02
C PHE A 83 -8.94 9.92 -8.03
N THR A 84 -9.77 10.70 -7.35
CA THR A 84 -9.46 12.10 -7.06
C THR A 84 -8.20 12.20 -6.18
N SER A 85 -7.52 13.32 -6.24
CA SER A 85 -6.40 13.60 -5.33
C SER A 85 -6.85 13.44 -3.87
N GLY A 86 -6.13 12.64 -3.09
CA GLY A 86 -6.49 12.30 -1.70
C GLY A 86 -7.69 11.35 -1.53
N GLY A 87 -8.42 11.02 -2.61
CA GLY A 87 -9.59 10.13 -2.57
C GLY A 87 -9.31 8.67 -2.90
N GLY A 88 -8.07 8.32 -3.18
CA GLY A 88 -7.65 6.94 -3.49
C GLY A 88 -7.45 6.09 -2.24
N MET A 89 -8.51 5.89 -1.46
CA MET A 89 -8.50 5.03 -0.28
C MET A 89 -9.61 4.00 -0.38
N LEU A 90 -9.29 2.73 -0.09
CA LEU A 90 -10.27 1.65 -0.05
C LEU A 90 -10.03 0.78 1.20
N LYS A 91 -11.13 0.32 1.81
CA LYS A 91 -11.08 -0.79 2.75
C LYS A 91 -10.58 -2.03 2.05
N SER A 92 -11.25 -2.42 0.97
CA SER A 92 -10.87 -3.59 0.18
C SER A 92 -10.92 -3.30 -1.32
N PHE A 93 -10.04 -3.97 -2.06
CA PHE A 93 -10.06 -4.00 -3.51
C PHE A 93 -10.02 -5.43 -4.02
N THR A 94 -10.95 -5.78 -4.89
CA THR A 94 -11.03 -7.10 -5.53
C THR A 94 -10.94 -6.96 -7.05
N LEU A 95 -10.03 -7.71 -7.67
CA LEU A 95 -9.98 -7.92 -9.11
C LEU A 95 -10.35 -9.39 -9.40
N ASN A 96 -11.39 -9.58 -10.20
CA ASN A 96 -11.86 -10.89 -10.66
C ASN A 96 -12.28 -10.80 -12.14
N ARG A 97 -11.29 -10.82 -13.03
CA ARG A 97 -11.48 -10.79 -14.48
C ARG A 97 -10.95 -12.06 -15.11
N SER A 98 -11.85 -13.02 -15.33
CA SER A 98 -11.53 -14.38 -15.77
C SER A 98 -11.32 -14.55 -17.27
N GLY A 99 -11.65 -13.54 -18.09
CA GLY A 99 -11.48 -13.61 -19.54
C GLY A 99 -10.04 -13.44 -20.00
N ALA A 100 -9.75 -13.81 -21.22
CA ALA A 100 -8.43 -13.65 -21.84
C ALA A 100 -7.98 -12.18 -21.84
N GLY A 101 -6.77 -11.91 -21.35
CA GLY A 101 -6.25 -10.55 -21.19
C GLY A 101 -6.88 -9.74 -20.05
N GLY A 102 -7.60 -10.38 -19.14
CA GLY A 102 -8.24 -9.75 -18.00
C GLY A 102 -7.22 -8.98 -17.15
N ALA A 103 -7.35 -7.65 -17.10
CA ALA A 103 -6.46 -6.79 -16.36
C ALA A 103 -7.16 -5.52 -15.86
N ALA A 104 -6.55 -4.85 -14.89
CA ALA A 104 -6.89 -3.49 -14.50
C ALA A 104 -5.62 -2.72 -14.16
N THR A 105 -5.61 -1.41 -14.38
CA THR A 105 -4.45 -0.56 -14.12
C THR A 105 -4.81 0.51 -13.08
N ILE A 106 -3.97 0.68 -12.08
CA ILE A 106 -4.11 1.77 -11.12
C ILE A 106 -3.58 3.06 -11.77
N GLY A 107 -4.50 3.94 -12.16
CA GLY A 107 -4.18 5.19 -12.86
C GLY A 107 -3.67 6.29 -11.95
N THR A 108 -4.15 6.35 -10.70
CA THR A 108 -3.75 7.32 -9.67
C THR A 108 -3.40 6.61 -8.35
N ALA A 109 -2.84 7.32 -7.38
CA ALA A 109 -2.47 6.73 -6.09
C ALA A 109 -3.67 6.03 -5.41
N LEU A 110 -3.47 4.80 -4.98
CA LEU A 110 -4.44 3.97 -4.28
C LEU A 110 -3.83 3.36 -3.01
N SER A 111 -4.53 3.53 -1.90
CA SER A 111 -4.22 2.88 -0.63
C SER A 111 -5.30 1.87 -0.26
N VAL A 112 -4.90 0.62 -0.01
CA VAL A 112 -5.78 -0.43 0.52
C VAL A 112 -5.52 -0.59 2.01
N HIS A 113 -6.57 -0.60 2.81
CA HIS A 113 -6.49 -0.55 4.27
C HIS A 113 -6.79 -1.90 4.97
N ASP A 114 -7.40 -2.87 4.26
CA ASP A 114 -7.72 -4.19 4.83
C ASP A 114 -7.27 -5.32 3.90
N VAL A 115 -7.96 -5.55 2.77
CA VAL A 115 -7.63 -6.69 1.92
C VAL A 115 -7.58 -6.33 0.43
N LEU A 116 -6.51 -6.78 -0.21
CA LEU A 116 -6.36 -6.83 -1.66
C LEU A 116 -6.57 -8.28 -2.12
N THR A 117 -7.53 -8.50 -3.00
CA THR A 117 -7.86 -9.82 -3.56
C THR A 117 -7.71 -9.79 -5.08
N ILE A 118 -6.89 -10.65 -5.63
CA ILE A 118 -6.76 -10.86 -7.06
C ILE A 118 -7.14 -12.31 -7.34
N SER A 119 -8.42 -12.54 -7.59
CA SER A 119 -8.96 -13.87 -7.87
C SER A 119 -8.69 -14.32 -9.29
N ASN A 120 -8.70 -13.40 -10.25
CA ASN A 120 -8.35 -13.63 -11.65
C ASN A 120 -7.85 -12.34 -12.28
N GLY A 121 -6.99 -12.47 -13.30
CA GLY A 121 -6.48 -11.35 -14.08
C GLY A 121 -5.20 -10.74 -13.52
N ALA A 122 -4.78 -9.64 -14.11
CA ALA A 122 -3.55 -8.93 -13.78
C ALA A 122 -3.84 -7.51 -13.25
N LEU A 123 -3.34 -7.18 -12.06
CA LEU A 123 -3.37 -5.84 -11.54
C LEU A 123 -2.05 -5.13 -11.85
N ASN A 124 -2.10 -4.12 -12.73
CA ASN A 124 -0.94 -3.28 -13.05
C ASN A 124 -0.93 -2.08 -12.09
N THR A 125 0.05 -2.05 -11.19
CA THR A 125 0.10 -1.06 -10.12
C THR A 125 0.68 0.28 -10.56
N GLY A 126 1.57 0.28 -11.54
CA GLY A 126 2.32 1.47 -11.95
C GLY A 126 3.09 2.13 -10.80
N GLY A 127 3.43 1.38 -9.74
CA GLY A 127 4.04 1.92 -8.52
C GLY A 127 3.13 2.78 -7.64
N LYS A 128 1.81 2.75 -7.89
CA LYS A 128 0.83 3.63 -7.24
C LYS A 128 0.02 2.93 -6.15
N LEU A 129 0.23 1.63 -5.93
CA LEU A 129 -0.46 0.85 -4.91
C LEU A 129 0.29 0.89 -3.59
N LYS A 130 -0.45 1.18 -2.52
CA LYS A 130 0.04 1.13 -1.16
C LYS A 130 -0.85 0.23 -0.30
N LEU A 131 -0.25 -0.73 0.39
CA LEU A 131 -0.90 -1.53 1.42
C LEU A 131 -0.62 -0.89 2.78
N LYS A 132 -1.66 -0.36 3.41
CA LYS A 132 -1.56 0.44 4.63
C LYS A 132 -1.45 -0.41 5.88
N SER A 133 -0.69 0.08 6.85
CA SER A 133 -0.70 -0.43 8.21
C SER A 133 -0.87 0.71 9.20
N THR A 134 -1.78 0.52 10.14
CA THR A 134 -2.13 1.48 11.20
C THR A 134 -2.12 0.80 12.56
N ALA A 135 -2.40 1.54 13.62
CA ALA A 135 -2.53 0.98 14.96
C ALA A 135 -3.64 -0.09 15.08
N THR A 136 -4.66 0.00 14.25
CA THR A 136 -5.87 -0.83 14.36
C THR A 136 -5.99 -1.87 13.26
N ASN A 137 -5.30 -1.68 12.14
CA ASN A 137 -5.40 -2.59 10.99
C ASN A 137 -4.12 -2.63 10.16
N THR A 138 -3.82 -3.78 9.58
CA THR A 138 -2.75 -3.97 8.60
C THR A 138 -3.33 -4.63 7.36
N ALA A 139 -3.18 -3.97 6.22
CA ALA A 139 -3.62 -4.51 4.95
C ALA A 139 -2.84 -5.78 4.59
N ARG A 140 -3.54 -6.71 3.97
CA ARG A 140 -2.99 -7.99 3.51
C ARG A 140 -3.39 -8.27 2.07
N VAL A 141 -2.62 -9.09 1.41
CA VAL A 141 -2.98 -9.70 0.14
C VAL A 141 -3.61 -11.06 0.44
N ALA A 142 -4.81 -11.32 -0.08
CA ALA A 142 -5.42 -12.64 -0.05
C ALA A 142 -4.62 -13.63 -0.92
N PRO A 143 -4.78 -14.95 -0.79
CA PRO A 143 -4.13 -15.90 -1.68
C PRO A 143 -4.30 -15.49 -3.14
N LEU A 144 -3.19 -15.33 -3.85
CA LEU A 144 -3.17 -14.86 -5.23
C LEU A 144 -3.52 -16.00 -6.18
N MET A 145 -4.53 -15.77 -7.04
CA MET A 145 -4.85 -16.62 -8.17
C MET A 145 -4.65 -15.90 -9.52
N GLY A 146 -4.47 -14.59 -9.49
CA GLY A 146 -4.01 -13.76 -10.60
C GLY A 146 -2.61 -13.22 -10.34
N SER A 147 -2.28 -12.06 -10.91
CA SER A 147 -0.97 -11.43 -10.76
C SER A 147 -1.05 -9.98 -10.33
N ILE A 148 0.01 -9.51 -9.66
CA ILE A 148 0.25 -8.10 -9.36
C ILE A 148 1.54 -7.71 -10.08
N ASN A 149 1.45 -6.77 -11.02
CA ASN A 149 2.56 -6.33 -11.85
C ASN A 149 2.97 -4.91 -11.45
N GLY A 150 4.27 -4.72 -11.24
CA GLY A 150 4.86 -3.45 -10.81
C GLY A 150 5.00 -3.32 -9.30
N ASN A 151 5.59 -2.20 -8.87
CA ASN A 151 5.94 -1.98 -7.48
C ASN A 151 4.70 -1.77 -6.60
N VAL A 152 4.80 -2.25 -5.37
CA VAL A 152 3.79 -2.07 -4.31
C VAL A 152 4.50 -1.59 -3.06
N THR A 153 4.06 -0.47 -2.50
CA THR A 153 4.54 -0.04 -1.18
C THR A 153 3.77 -0.77 -0.08
N VAL A 154 4.46 -1.48 0.78
CA VAL A 154 3.86 -2.18 1.92
C VAL A 154 4.32 -1.53 3.20
N GLU A 155 3.38 -1.18 4.06
CA GLU A 155 3.62 -0.56 5.36
C GLU A 155 3.52 -1.58 6.50
N ARG A 156 4.28 -1.32 7.57
CA ARG A 156 4.18 -2.02 8.85
C ARG A 156 4.21 -1.02 10.00
N TYR A 157 3.08 -0.80 10.63
CA TYR A 157 2.98 0.02 11.84
C TYR A 157 3.66 -0.65 13.03
N ILE A 158 4.44 0.11 13.77
CA ILE A 158 5.13 -0.32 14.99
C ILE A 158 4.69 0.65 16.11
N PRO A 159 4.04 0.14 17.17
CA PRO A 159 3.62 0.99 18.28
C PRO A 159 4.80 1.52 19.09
N ALA A 160 4.59 2.61 19.79
CA ALA A 160 5.54 3.33 20.63
C ALA A 160 6.13 2.44 21.74
N ARG A 161 7.20 1.73 21.43
CA ARG A 161 7.96 0.89 22.35
C ARG A 161 9.32 0.57 21.79
N ARG A 162 10.36 1.02 22.45
CA ARG A 162 11.74 0.62 22.09
C ARG A 162 11.91 -0.87 22.38
N ALA A 163 12.05 -1.66 21.34
CA ALA A 163 12.18 -3.11 21.49
C ALA A 163 12.79 -3.76 20.24
N TRP A 164 13.37 -4.92 20.43
CA TRP A 164 13.68 -5.82 19.35
C TRP A 164 12.39 -6.37 18.72
N ARG A 165 12.36 -6.39 17.38
CA ARG A 165 11.26 -6.91 16.58
C ARG A 165 11.78 -7.87 15.55
N LEU A 166 11.13 -9.02 15.45
CA LEU A 166 11.32 -9.90 14.29
C LEU A 166 10.44 -9.35 13.16
N ILE A 167 11.07 -9.03 12.06
CA ILE A 167 10.40 -8.46 10.88
C ILE A 167 10.94 -9.12 9.62
N ASN A 168 10.12 -9.16 8.59
CA ASN A 168 10.55 -9.51 7.25
C ASN A 168 10.10 -8.43 6.27
N ALA A 169 10.78 -8.32 5.14
CA ALA A 169 10.32 -7.51 4.03
C ALA A 169 9.27 -8.31 3.23
N PRO A 170 8.05 -7.82 3.08
CA PRO A 170 7.02 -8.52 2.31
C PRO A 170 7.21 -8.37 0.80
N VAL A 171 8.08 -7.46 0.38
CA VAL A 171 8.45 -7.18 -1.00
C VAL A 171 9.96 -7.14 -1.12
N GLY A 172 10.48 -7.54 -2.26
CA GLY A 172 11.90 -7.45 -2.62
C GLY A 172 12.03 -6.73 -3.95
N GLY A 173 13.16 -6.06 -4.11
CA GLY A 173 13.46 -5.28 -5.30
C GLY A 173 14.83 -4.65 -5.17
N ASN A 174 15.06 -3.55 -5.86
CA ASN A 174 16.33 -2.83 -5.82
C ASN A 174 16.47 -1.88 -4.62
N GLN A 175 15.47 -1.85 -3.74
CA GLN A 175 15.50 -0.98 -2.56
C GLN A 175 16.46 -1.54 -1.50
N THR A 176 17.32 -0.67 -0.95
CA THR A 176 18.20 -1.04 0.15
C THR A 176 17.47 -0.96 1.49
N VAL A 177 18.05 -1.57 2.53
CA VAL A 177 17.54 -1.43 3.91
C VAL A 177 17.47 0.05 4.32
N ASN A 178 18.50 0.84 3.96
CA ASN A 178 18.53 2.27 4.22
C ASN A 178 17.35 3.00 3.55
N GLN A 179 17.12 2.76 2.27
CA GLN A 179 16.01 3.37 1.53
C GLN A 179 14.64 2.98 2.09
N ALA A 180 14.49 1.75 2.56
CA ALA A 180 13.24 1.23 3.08
C ALA A 180 12.98 1.69 4.54
N TRP A 181 13.86 1.31 5.44
CA TRP A 181 13.61 1.40 6.88
C TRP A 181 14.27 2.60 7.56
N GLN A 182 15.18 3.31 6.86
CA GLN A 182 15.77 4.56 7.32
C GLN A 182 15.32 5.78 6.48
N GLU A 183 14.34 5.59 5.56
CA GLU A 183 13.83 6.64 4.68
C GLU A 183 14.91 7.29 3.78
N GLY A 184 15.94 6.51 3.43
CA GLY A 184 17.02 6.93 2.54
C GLY A 184 18.09 7.82 3.19
N VAL A 185 18.08 7.98 4.51
CA VAL A 185 19.07 8.83 5.22
C VAL A 185 19.81 8.04 6.30
N ASN A 186 21.00 8.52 6.68
CA ASN A 186 21.83 7.95 7.72
C ASN A 186 22.37 9.01 8.71
N THR A 187 21.74 10.16 8.74
CA THR A 187 22.04 11.27 9.64
C THR A 187 21.03 11.30 10.77
N ALA A 188 21.49 11.22 12.02
CA ALA A 188 20.63 11.14 13.20
C ALA A 188 19.66 12.32 13.36
N SER A 189 19.98 13.48 12.76
CA SER A 189 19.13 14.68 12.80
C SER A 189 18.16 14.80 11.62
N ALA A 190 18.23 13.89 10.60
CA ALA A 190 17.35 13.96 9.46
C ALA A 190 16.10 13.10 9.66
N ASP A 191 14.96 13.73 9.50
CA ASP A 191 13.64 13.09 9.48
C ASP A 191 12.86 13.52 8.23
N PRO A 192 13.14 12.87 7.07
CA PRO A 192 12.55 13.27 5.79
C PRO A 192 11.07 12.91 5.68
N ALA A 193 10.58 12.03 6.55
CA ALA A 193 9.21 11.53 6.52
C ALA A 193 8.70 11.27 7.95
N PRO A 194 8.20 12.30 8.66
CA PRO A 194 7.69 12.16 10.02
C PRO A 194 6.69 11.01 10.18
N GLY A 195 6.87 10.19 11.21
CA GLY A 195 6.08 8.99 11.44
C GLY A 195 6.57 7.73 10.71
N PHE A 196 7.65 7.85 9.90
CA PHE A 196 8.18 6.72 9.14
C PHE A 196 9.66 6.43 9.47
N GLY A 197 10.05 5.19 9.16
CA GLY A 197 11.40 4.69 9.34
C GLY A 197 11.84 4.61 10.80
N THR A 198 13.08 4.23 11.01
CA THR A 198 13.72 4.23 12.34
C THR A 198 15.23 4.39 12.18
N HIS A 199 15.91 4.79 13.25
CA HIS A 199 17.37 4.81 13.26
C HIS A 199 17.93 3.39 13.31
N ILE A 200 18.88 3.09 12.43
CA ILE A 200 19.61 1.83 12.39
C ILE A 200 21.11 2.11 12.60
N THR A 201 21.64 1.60 13.70
CA THR A 201 23.03 1.81 14.17
C THR A 201 23.83 0.51 14.10
N GLY A 202 25.15 0.58 14.28
CA GLY A 202 26.03 -0.59 14.39
C GLY A 202 27.09 -0.69 13.32
N GLY A 203 27.31 0.38 12.56
CA GLY A 203 28.37 0.49 11.56
C GLY A 203 28.70 1.95 11.23
N THR A 204 29.42 2.18 10.16
CA THR A 204 29.82 3.52 9.72
C THR A 204 28.73 4.17 8.84
N SER A 205 28.76 5.50 8.73
CA SER A 205 27.87 6.25 7.83
C SER A 205 28.07 5.86 6.36
N VAL A 206 29.28 5.51 5.96
CA VAL A 206 29.59 5.00 4.61
C VAL A 206 28.82 3.71 4.31
N ASN A 207 28.59 2.89 5.32
CA ASN A 207 27.80 1.68 5.21
C ASN A 207 26.27 1.91 5.45
N GLY A 208 25.84 3.16 5.48
CA GLY A 208 24.43 3.54 5.58
C GLY A 208 23.87 3.61 7.00
N PHE A 209 24.68 3.38 8.04
CA PHE A 209 24.20 3.41 9.43
C PHE A 209 24.09 4.83 9.99
N ASP A 210 23.09 5.05 10.81
CA ASP A 210 22.96 6.25 11.61
C ASP A 210 24.09 6.36 12.64
N GLN A 211 24.64 7.57 12.77
CA GLN A 211 25.72 7.88 13.70
C GLN A 211 25.19 8.61 14.93
N GLY A 212 25.72 8.30 16.10
CA GLY A 212 25.33 8.93 17.36
C GLY A 212 25.94 8.22 18.57
N ALA A 213 25.53 8.61 19.76
CA ALA A 213 26.03 8.05 21.03
C ALA A 213 25.72 6.54 21.20
N GLN A 214 24.75 6.02 20.45
CA GLN A 214 24.36 4.61 20.44
C GLN A 214 24.98 3.92 19.23
N SER A 215 26.12 3.25 19.43
CA SER A 215 26.86 2.56 18.36
C SER A 215 26.56 1.06 18.26
N SER A 216 25.82 0.48 19.21
CA SER A 216 25.49 -0.95 19.20
C SER A 216 24.65 -1.32 17.98
N ALA A 217 24.91 -2.51 17.41
CA ALA A 217 24.19 -3.00 16.24
C ALA A 217 22.70 -3.19 16.56
N SER A 218 21.86 -2.47 15.82
CA SER A 218 20.40 -2.51 15.97
C SER A 218 19.69 -3.28 14.87
N LEU A 219 20.43 -3.82 13.90
CA LEU A 219 19.90 -4.69 12.85
C LEU A 219 20.72 -5.96 12.75
N LYS A 220 20.03 -7.09 12.80
CA LYS A 220 20.63 -8.41 12.66
C LYS A 220 19.88 -9.22 11.61
N SER A 221 20.56 -10.12 10.95
CA SER A 221 20.01 -11.13 10.05
C SER A 221 20.30 -12.52 10.58
N PHE A 222 19.63 -13.53 10.04
CA PHE A 222 19.89 -14.91 10.38
C PHE A 222 20.88 -15.52 9.39
N THR A 223 21.81 -16.32 9.90
CA THR A 223 22.69 -17.17 9.09
C THR A 223 21.89 -18.38 8.56
N ALA A 224 22.49 -19.13 7.65
CA ALA A 224 21.91 -20.38 7.15
C ALA A 224 21.62 -21.42 8.25
N VAL A 225 22.38 -21.39 9.35
CA VAL A 225 22.20 -22.28 10.51
C VAL A 225 21.28 -21.67 11.60
N GLY A 226 20.61 -20.54 11.30
CA GLY A 226 19.67 -19.91 12.22
C GLY A 226 20.30 -19.03 13.30
N ALA A 227 21.62 -18.83 13.30
CA ALA A 227 22.28 -17.94 14.25
C ALA A 227 22.07 -16.46 13.87
N LEU A 228 21.96 -15.57 14.85
CA LEU A 228 21.90 -14.14 14.64
C LEU A 228 23.28 -13.56 14.35
N GLN A 229 23.39 -12.76 13.30
CA GLN A 229 24.59 -11.99 12.97
C GLN A 229 24.25 -10.53 12.71
N ASN A 230 25.17 -9.63 13.04
CA ASN A 230 24.99 -8.21 12.74
C ASN A 230 25.00 -7.97 11.23
N VAL A 231 24.12 -7.14 10.75
CA VAL A 231 24.18 -6.64 9.39
C VAL A 231 25.35 -5.67 9.29
N THR A 232 26.15 -5.78 8.25
CA THR A 232 27.39 -4.99 8.08
C THR A 232 27.19 -3.72 7.24
N SER A 233 26.06 -3.63 6.49
CA SER A 233 25.71 -2.45 5.72
C SER A 233 24.20 -2.38 5.51
N THR A 234 23.59 -1.20 5.68
CA THR A 234 22.21 -0.95 5.35
C THR A 234 22.03 -0.49 3.88
N ASN A 235 23.14 -0.27 3.17
CA ASN A 235 23.15 -0.04 1.72
C ASN A 235 23.00 -1.33 0.90
N THR A 236 22.88 -2.49 1.57
CA THR A 236 22.57 -3.76 0.91
C THR A 236 21.08 -3.86 0.57
N ALA A 237 20.78 -4.61 -0.49
CA ALA A 237 19.40 -4.84 -0.92
C ALA A 237 18.55 -5.47 0.20
N LEU A 238 17.34 -4.95 0.36
CA LEU A 238 16.32 -5.55 1.19
C LEU A 238 15.78 -6.79 0.47
N VAL A 239 15.94 -7.96 1.08
CA VAL A 239 15.57 -9.23 0.46
C VAL A 239 14.18 -9.64 0.91
N ALA A 240 13.29 -9.93 -0.05
CA ALA A 240 11.95 -10.41 0.24
C ALA A 240 11.97 -11.68 1.08
N ASN A 241 11.08 -11.77 2.04
CA ASN A 241 10.88 -12.91 2.95
C ASN A 241 12.11 -13.27 3.80
N LYS A 242 13.20 -12.50 3.73
CA LYS A 242 14.33 -12.67 4.64
C LYS A 242 13.94 -12.13 6.02
N PRO A 243 14.09 -12.94 7.08
CA PRO A 243 13.84 -12.48 8.43
C PRO A 243 15.00 -11.61 8.93
N TYR A 244 14.64 -10.57 9.65
CA TYR A 244 15.55 -9.68 10.34
C TYR A 244 15.10 -9.49 11.79
N MET A 245 16.06 -9.19 12.66
CA MET A 245 15.80 -8.72 14.00
C MET A 245 16.25 -7.27 14.10
N LEU A 246 15.30 -6.34 14.23
CA LEU A 246 15.51 -4.90 14.25
C LEU A 246 15.13 -4.34 15.62
N PHE A 247 16.02 -3.55 16.22
CA PHE A 247 15.71 -2.74 17.38
C PHE A 247 15.06 -1.43 16.94
N VAL A 248 13.74 -1.37 17.06
CA VAL A 248 12.96 -0.20 16.69
C VAL A 248 12.93 0.79 17.84
N ARG A 249 13.34 2.04 17.57
CA ARG A 249 13.42 3.12 18.57
C ARG A 249 12.21 4.07 18.53
N GLY A 250 11.39 4.00 17.53
CA GLY A 250 10.37 4.94 17.09
C GLY A 250 10.72 5.46 15.71
N ASP A 251 10.06 6.49 15.24
CA ASP A 251 10.42 7.13 13.98
C ASP A 251 11.75 7.90 14.09
N ARG A 252 12.16 8.55 13.01
CA ARG A 252 13.45 9.24 12.97
C ARG A 252 13.51 10.57 13.73
N SER A 253 12.37 11.05 14.27
CA SER A 253 12.34 12.23 15.15
C SER A 253 12.92 11.93 16.55
N VAL A 254 13.00 10.65 16.92
CA VAL A 254 13.56 10.23 18.21
C VAL A 254 15.06 10.43 18.24
N SER A 255 15.56 11.15 19.25
CA SER A 255 16.99 11.35 19.44
C SER A 255 17.72 10.03 19.70
N LEU A 256 18.91 9.87 19.11
CA LEU A 256 19.85 8.80 19.46
C LEU A 256 20.67 9.10 20.73
N ALA A 257 20.65 10.35 21.21
CA ALA A 257 21.31 10.74 22.45
C ALA A 257 20.44 10.34 23.64
N GLY A 258 20.95 9.42 24.45
CA GLY A 258 20.32 8.98 25.70
C GLY A 258 19.39 7.78 25.58
N THR A 259 19.22 7.10 26.73
CA THR A 259 18.41 5.89 26.85
C THR A 259 16.97 6.16 27.27
N THR A 260 16.62 7.41 27.61
CA THR A 260 15.41 7.79 28.31
C THR A 260 14.36 8.53 27.46
N VAL A 261 14.62 8.71 26.16
CA VAL A 261 13.63 9.35 25.28
C VAL A 261 12.47 8.37 25.06
N PRO A 262 11.21 8.78 25.33
CA PRO A 262 10.06 7.97 25.02
C PRO A 262 10.09 7.58 23.53
N ALA A 263 9.79 6.31 23.24
CA ALA A 263 9.58 5.90 21.89
C ALA A 263 8.25 6.48 21.38
N ASN A 264 8.23 6.98 20.14
CA ASN A 264 7.00 7.28 19.43
C ASN A 264 6.64 6.12 18.48
N ASN A 265 5.44 6.17 17.92
CA ASN A 265 5.03 5.23 16.88
C ASN A 265 5.88 5.45 15.62
N THR A 266 6.07 4.39 14.87
CA THR A 266 6.65 4.49 13.52
C THR A 266 5.96 3.54 12.56
N THR A 267 6.10 3.82 11.28
CA THR A 267 5.71 2.90 10.21
C THR A 267 6.93 2.60 9.34
N LEU A 268 7.32 1.33 9.30
CA LEU A 268 8.32 0.85 8.34
C LEU A 268 7.63 0.60 7.00
N ARG A 269 8.29 0.93 5.90
CA ARG A 269 7.76 0.70 4.55
C ARG A 269 8.83 0.10 3.65
N ALA A 270 8.38 -0.69 2.68
CA ALA A 270 9.20 -1.27 1.61
C ALA A 270 8.41 -1.25 0.30
N THR A 271 9.11 -1.04 -0.81
CA THR A 271 8.50 -0.92 -2.16
C THR A 271 9.19 -1.83 -3.15
#